data_0bfe2a88d37126b419bcbebce4026729
#
_entry.id   0bfe2a88d37126b419bcbebce4026729
#
_cell.length_a   1.000
_cell.length_b   1.000
_cell.length_c   1.000
_cell.angle_alpha   90.00
_cell.angle_beta   90.00
_cell.angle_gamma   90.00
#
_symmetry.space_group_name_H-M   'P 1'
#
loop_
_entity.id
_entity.type
_entity.pdbx_description
1 polymer ?
#
loop_
_entity_poly.entity_id
_entity_poly.type
_entity_poly.pdbx_seq_one_letter_code
_entity_poly.pdbx_strand_id
1 'polypeptide(L)'
;MNEKKKKILSKIMIAAIFYIIAIIISKLNFPKSNIISFVLFITAYIIVGRDVLLKAFSNIKRGKVFDENFLMSIATIGAIIIGEYPEAVGVMLFYMVGELLQSLAVNKSRKSISDMMNIRPDYANLVKEDGSVEMVDPYDVEIGNTILIKTGEIIPLDGVVVSGKAMLDTSALTGESVPRGVHIGDKVYSGSVNKDGLLKLEVTKEFSESTASKILDLVENAAAKKSKTENFISKFAGVYTPIVVFAAIALALIPPFLFPDTGFSTWIYRALTFLVVSCPCAFVIAIPLSFFSGIGASSKIGVLIKGSNYLELLSRVKTFLFDKTGTLTKGVFEVVSIHPAGVNEEILLENAAMAEEYSSHPIAISIKKAYGELKKEGNENINFSGRLSELKEVAGQGISIRVDNEEVLVGNDKLMLSNNIEFEKCMEAGTIVYVARGKTFLGSIVINDRIKEDVRDVLQALKNIGVEKNIMLTGDTKAVADAVSAKVGVDYAYSELLPQQKVEKVEEILDDKNILAFVGDGINDAPVLARADIGIAMGGIGSDAAIEAADIVIMDDNLNNIVRGIRLAKRTMNIAKQNIAFAIGVKLIFLLLAAIGFGTMWEAVFADVGVTVLCVINAMRNLQTKNI
;
A
#
# COMPACT_ATOMS: atom_id res chain seq x y z
N MET A 1 12.40 -22.37 13.06
CA MET A 1 12.93 -22.86 11.76
C MET A 1 12.05 -24.00 11.29
N ASN A 2 11.45 -23.87 10.10
CA ASN A 2 10.49 -24.84 9.55
C ASN A 2 11.20 -26.20 9.26
N GLU A 3 10.50 -27.33 9.29
CA GLU A 3 11.04 -28.68 9.09
C GLU A 3 11.90 -28.83 7.82
N LYS A 4 11.48 -28.19 6.70
CA LYS A 4 12.26 -28.15 5.46
C LYS A 4 13.67 -27.56 5.67
N LYS A 5 13.78 -26.47 6.46
CA LYS A 5 15.06 -25.79 6.73
C LYS A 5 15.95 -26.60 7.66
N LYS A 6 15.36 -27.34 8.61
CA LYS A 6 16.11 -28.27 9.47
C LYS A 6 16.73 -29.40 8.62
N LYS A 7 15.99 -29.94 7.64
CA LYS A 7 16.50 -30.96 6.72
C LYS A 7 17.65 -30.45 5.84
N ILE A 8 17.57 -29.21 5.32
CA ILE A 8 18.67 -28.62 4.56
C ILE A 8 19.90 -28.44 5.43
N LEU A 9 19.76 -27.91 6.64
CA LEU A 9 20.85 -27.73 7.58
C LEU A 9 21.52 -29.08 7.93
N SER A 10 20.73 -30.15 8.16
CA SER A 10 21.31 -31.47 8.45
C SER A 10 22.10 -32.03 7.25
N LYS A 11 21.62 -31.87 6.00
CA LYS A 11 22.37 -32.25 4.81
C LYS A 11 23.69 -31.52 4.69
N ILE A 12 23.70 -30.19 4.92
CA ILE A 12 24.90 -29.36 4.92
C ILE A 12 25.88 -29.85 5.97
N MET A 13 25.45 -30.11 7.19
CA MET A 13 26.32 -30.60 8.28
C MET A 13 26.92 -31.97 7.97
N ILE A 14 26.12 -32.91 7.49
CA ILE A 14 26.62 -34.25 7.11
C ILE A 14 27.63 -34.14 5.96
N ALA A 15 27.32 -33.40 4.91
CA ALA A 15 28.24 -33.21 3.79
C ALA A 15 29.55 -32.50 4.20
N ALA A 16 29.47 -31.52 5.13
CA ALA A 16 30.64 -30.83 5.68
C ALA A 16 31.55 -31.80 6.47
N ILE A 17 30.98 -32.73 7.24
CA ILE A 17 31.75 -33.77 7.95
C ILE A 17 32.48 -34.65 6.95
N PHE A 18 31.78 -35.17 5.94
CA PHE A 18 32.43 -36.00 4.88
C PHE A 18 33.52 -35.20 4.15
N TYR A 19 33.29 -33.93 3.88
CA TYR A 19 34.25 -33.05 3.21
C TYR A 19 35.51 -32.83 4.05
N ILE A 20 35.37 -32.55 5.36
CA ILE A 20 36.50 -32.37 6.27
C ILE A 20 37.31 -33.68 6.38
N ILE A 21 36.64 -34.82 6.52
CA ILE A 21 37.29 -36.14 6.57
C ILE A 21 38.05 -36.40 5.26
N ALA A 22 37.44 -36.09 4.09
CA ALA A 22 38.04 -36.25 2.79
C ALA A 22 39.34 -35.40 2.65
N ILE A 23 39.33 -34.14 3.10
CA ILE A 23 40.51 -33.26 3.12
C ILE A 23 41.62 -33.84 4.01
N ILE A 24 41.27 -34.31 5.20
CA ILE A 24 42.27 -34.91 6.13
C ILE A 24 42.88 -36.12 5.49
N ILE A 25 42.10 -37.04 4.92
CA ILE A 25 42.56 -38.24 4.26
C ILE A 25 43.42 -37.93 3.01
N SER A 26 43.07 -36.91 2.23
CA SER A 26 43.83 -36.50 1.07
C SER A 26 45.25 -36.00 1.41
N LYS A 27 45.48 -35.50 2.64
CA LYS A 27 46.76 -35.05 3.16
C LYS A 27 47.56 -36.16 3.86
N LEU A 28 46.91 -37.30 4.13
CA LEU A 28 47.57 -38.45 4.76
C LEU A 28 48.15 -39.37 3.67
N ASN A 29 49.49 -39.46 3.60
CA ASN A 29 50.23 -40.29 2.62
C ASN A 29 50.17 -41.78 2.98
N PHE A 30 49.04 -42.46 2.81
CA PHE A 30 48.95 -43.90 2.94
C PHE A 30 48.42 -44.56 1.63
N PRO A 31 48.71 -45.86 1.42
CA PRO A 31 48.24 -46.55 0.20
C PRO A 31 46.72 -46.45 0.05
N LYS A 32 46.22 -45.96 -1.11
CA LYS A 32 44.81 -45.74 -1.46
C LYS A 32 44.14 -44.49 -0.86
N SER A 33 44.87 -43.58 -0.18
CA SER A 33 44.32 -42.34 0.34
C SER A 33 43.56 -41.51 -0.71
N ASN A 34 44.09 -41.46 -1.96
CA ASN A 34 43.48 -40.75 -3.08
C ASN A 34 42.13 -41.34 -3.50
N ILE A 35 41.98 -42.67 -3.48
CA ILE A 35 40.70 -43.32 -3.85
C ILE A 35 39.68 -43.10 -2.75
N ILE A 36 40.08 -43.21 -1.50
CA ILE A 36 39.18 -43.03 -0.35
C ILE A 36 38.72 -41.56 -0.26
N SER A 37 39.64 -40.61 -0.43
CA SER A 37 39.29 -39.18 -0.43
C SER A 37 38.35 -38.85 -1.61
N PHE A 38 38.60 -39.37 -2.80
CA PHE A 38 37.71 -39.21 -3.96
C PHE A 38 36.27 -39.71 -3.65
N VAL A 39 36.13 -40.93 -3.13
CA VAL A 39 34.81 -41.50 -2.78
C VAL A 39 34.09 -40.63 -1.74
N LEU A 40 34.81 -40.11 -0.74
CA LEU A 40 34.26 -39.25 0.26
C LEU A 40 33.82 -37.89 -0.32
N PHE A 41 34.62 -37.28 -1.21
CA PHE A 41 34.23 -36.04 -1.91
C PHE A 41 32.96 -36.25 -2.75
N ILE A 42 32.91 -37.34 -3.56
CA ILE A 42 31.72 -37.61 -4.36
C ILE A 42 30.48 -37.89 -3.48
N THR A 43 30.66 -38.58 -2.36
CA THR A 43 29.57 -38.81 -1.41
C THR A 43 29.05 -37.48 -0.82
N ALA A 44 29.95 -36.60 -0.37
CA ALA A 44 29.59 -35.27 0.12
C ALA A 44 28.87 -34.44 -0.94
N TYR A 45 29.39 -34.47 -2.20
CA TYR A 45 28.79 -33.78 -3.33
C TYR A 45 27.36 -34.24 -3.61
N ILE A 46 27.11 -35.55 -3.63
CA ILE A 46 25.78 -36.12 -3.87
C ILE A 46 24.82 -35.73 -2.74
N ILE A 47 25.27 -35.76 -1.46
CA ILE A 47 24.41 -35.39 -0.32
C ILE A 47 23.94 -33.93 -0.43
N VAL A 48 24.86 -33.01 -0.74
CA VAL A 48 24.54 -31.56 -0.76
C VAL A 48 24.02 -31.09 -2.12
N GLY A 49 24.52 -31.65 -3.24
CA GLY A 49 24.20 -31.19 -4.59
C GLY A 49 22.96 -31.81 -5.21
N ARG A 50 22.47 -32.96 -4.70
CA ARG A 50 21.34 -33.69 -5.28
C ARG A 50 20.15 -32.80 -5.65
N ASP A 51 19.75 -31.95 -4.72
CA ASP A 51 18.55 -31.12 -4.90
C ASP A 51 18.78 -30.05 -5.99
N VAL A 52 20.00 -29.51 -6.09
CA VAL A 52 20.42 -28.53 -7.11
C VAL A 52 20.43 -29.19 -8.48
N LEU A 53 21.06 -30.37 -8.59
CA LEU A 53 21.13 -31.14 -9.84
C LEU A 53 19.77 -31.56 -10.37
N LEU A 54 18.87 -32.02 -9.47
CA LEU A 54 17.52 -32.40 -9.85
C LEU A 54 16.69 -31.19 -10.30
N LYS A 55 16.84 -30.04 -9.63
CA LYS A 55 16.20 -28.78 -10.06
C LYS A 55 16.72 -28.34 -11.43
N ALA A 56 18.02 -28.32 -11.64
CA ALA A 56 18.62 -27.99 -12.93
C ALA A 56 18.07 -28.86 -14.06
N PHE A 57 18.04 -30.18 -13.87
CA PHE A 57 17.48 -31.11 -14.84
C PHE A 57 15.99 -30.91 -15.11
N SER A 58 15.20 -30.66 -14.05
CA SER A 58 13.77 -30.36 -14.18
C SER A 58 13.52 -29.06 -14.95
N ASN A 59 14.35 -28.04 -14.71
CA ASN A 59 14.22 -26.73 -15.36
C ASN A 59 14.62 -26.78 -16.84
N ILE A 60 15.63 -27.59 -17.20
CA ILE A 60 16.00 -27.88 -18.59
C ILE A 60 14.80 -28.52 -19.33
N LYS A 61 14.16 -29.54 -18.73
CA LYS A 61 12.96 -30.17 -19.32
C LYS A 61 11.80 -29.20 -19.55
N ARG A 62 11.70 -28.12 -18.75
CA ARG A 62 10.67 -27.07 -18.87
C ARG A 62 11.09 -25.91 -19.78
N GLY A 63 12.21 -26.02 -20.50
CA GLY A 63 12.73 -25.01 -21.40
C GLY A 63 13.43 -23.83 -20.71
N LYS A 64 13.63 -23.89 -19.39
CA LYS A 64 14.39 -22.89 -18.62
C LYS A 64 15.84 -23.38 -18.44
N VAL A 65 16.61 -23.31 -19.49
CA VAL A 65 17.95 -23.93 -19.55
C VAL A 65 18.99 -23.14 -18.74
N PHE A 66 18.89 -21.81 -18.70
CA PHE A 66 19.96 -20.96 -18.14
C PHE A 66 19.54 -20.36 -16.77
N ASP A 67 19.28 -21.23 -15.79
CA ASP A 67 19.02 -20.80 -14.41
C ASP A 67 20.27 -20.97 -13.51
N GLU A 68 20.17 -20.47 -12.27
CA GLU A 68 21.24 -20.54 -11.28
C GLU A 68 21.67 -21.98 -10.96
N ASN A 69 20.69 -22.92 -10.87
CA ASN A 69 20.97 -24.31 -10.57
C ASN A 69 21.76 -24.99 -11.72
N PHE A 70 21.44 -24.60 -12.97
CA PHE A 70 22.18 -25.06 -14.16
C PHE A 70 23.63 -24.59 -14.16
N LEU A 71 23.86 -23.26 -13.90
CA LEU A 71 25.22 -22.70 -13.85
C LEU A 71 26.05 -23.36 -12.75
N MET A 72 25.48 -23.54 -11.55
CA MET A 72 26.16 -24.21 -10.43
C MET A 72 26.46 -25.69 -10.74
N SER A 73 25.51 -26.38 -11.38
CA SER A 73 25.69 -27.78 -11.77
C SER A 73 26.83 -27.95 -12.79
N ILE A 74 26.86 -27.13 -13.84
CA ILE A 74 27.92 -27.18 -14.84
C ILE A 74 29.29 -26.85 -14.22
N ALA A 75 29.34 -25.79 -13.39
CA ALA A 75 30.59 -25.37 -12.78
C ALA A 75 31.18 -26.46 -11.87
N THR A 76 30.33 -27.05 -11.01
CA THR A 76 30.80 -28.07 -10.05
C THR A 76 31.08 -29.44 -10.70
N ILE A 77 30.29 -29.86 -11.70
CA ILE A 77 30.58 -31.06 -12.50
C ILE A 77 31.88 -30.85 -13.32
N GLY A 78 32.05 -29.68 -13.93
CA GLY A 78 33.28 -29.33 -14.64
C GLY A 78 34.51 -29.37 -13.74
N ALA A 79 34.41 -28.85 -12.50
CA ALA A 79 35.49 -28.94 -11.52
C ALA A 79 35.83 -30.41 -11.15
N ILE A 80 34.83 -31.28 -11.04
CA ILE A 80 35.06 -32.73 -10.83
C ILE A 80 35.81 -33.34 -12.02
N ILE A 81 35.43 -32.99 -13.26
CA ILE A 81 36.07 -33.54 -14.48
C ILE A 81 37.55 -33.14 -14.60
N ILE A 82 37.91 -31.91 -14.20
CA ILE A 82 39.30 -31.43 -14.22
C ILE A 82 40.12 -31.88 -13.00
N GLY A 83 39.51 -32.63 -12.06
CA GLY A 83 40.17 -33.18 -10.87
C GLY A 83 40.14 -32.31 -9.61
N GLU A 84 39.46 -31.16 -9.65
CA GLU A 84 39.33 -30.21 -8.51
C GLU A 84 38.16 -30.61 -7.59
N TYR A 85 38.23 -31.85 -7.04
CA TYR A 85 37.17 -32.41 -6.19
C TYR A 85 36.87 -31.59 -4.94
N PRO A 86 37.91 -31.09 -4.18
CA PRO A 86 37.67 -30.29 -2.99
C PRO A 86 36.91 -29.00 -3.32
N GLU A 87 37.25 -28.37 -4.45
CA GLU A 87 36.59 -27.15 -4.88
C GLU A 87 35.12 -27.37 -5.27
N ALA A 88 34.86 -28.43 -6.06
CA ALA A 88 33.50 -28.78 -6.48
C ALA A 88 32.56 -28.97 -5.28
N VAL A 89 32.99 -29.72 -4.27
CA VAL A 89 32.20 -29.94 -3.04
C VAL A 89 32.08 -28.70 -2.20
N GLY A 90 33.17 -27.97 -2.06
CA GLY A 90 33.21 -26.75 -1.29
C GLY A 90 32.27 -25.66 -1.84
N VAL A 91 32.34 -25.41 -3.14
CA VAL A 91 31.46 -24.51 -3.86
C VAL A 91 29.98 -24.88 -3.65
N MET A 92 29.64 -26.17 -3.79
CA MET A 92 28.29 -26.64 -3.58
C MET A 92 27.83 -26.48 -2.11
N LEU A 93 28.71 -26.73 -1.14
CA LEU A 93 28.44 -26.50 0.28
C LEU A 93 28.18 -25.02 0.57
N PHE A 94 29.06 -24.12 0.09
CA PHE A 94 28.90 -22.69 0.28
C PHE A 94 27.63 -22.16 -0.39
N TYR A 95 27.32 -22.64 -1.60
CA TYR A 95 26.10 -22.31 -2.29
C TYR A 95 24.86 -22.68 -1.45
N MET A 96 24.80 -23.89 -0.91
CA MET A 96 23.70 -24.35 -0.08
C MET A 96 23.59 -23.60 1.27
N VAL A 97 24.74 -23.25 1.86
CA VAL A 97 24.76 -22.36 3.06
C VAL A 97 24.21 -20.99 2.69
N GLY A 98 24.65 -20.45 1.54
CA GLY A 98 24.16 -19.18 0.99
C GLY A 98 22.65 -19.20 0.75
N GLU A 99 22.12 -20.22 0.08
CA GLU A 99 20.68 -20.38 -0.17
C GLU A 99 19.89 -20.45 1.14
N LEU A 100 20.43 -21.17 2.15
CA LEU A 100 19.81 -21.24 3.48
C LEU A 100 19.79 -19.87 4.17
N LEU A 101 20.93 -19.17 4.23
CA LEU A 101 21.02 -17.82 4.87
C LEU A 101 20.11 -16.83 4.17
N GLN A 102 20.09 -16.83 2.84
CA GLN A 102 19.23 -16.00 2.01
C GLN A 102 17.74 -16.29 2.28
N SER A 103 17.36 -17.58 2.31
CA SER A 103 15.98 -17.97 2.62
C SER A 103 15.56 -17.58 4.06
N LEU A 104 16.50 -17.58 5.00
CA LEU A 104 16.26 -17.12 6.36
C LEU A 104 16.08 -15.60 6.42
N ALA A 105 16.94 -14.85 5.72
CA ALA A 105 16.88 -13.39 5.66
C ALA A 105 15.59 -12.89 4.99
N VAL A 106 15.21 -13.48 3.85
CA VAL A 106 13.97 -13.17 3.13
C VAL A 106 12.74 -13.49 3.97
N ASN A 107 12.71 -14.68 4.62
CA ASN A 107 11.58 -15.04 5.45
C ASN A 107 11.48 -14.17 6.72
N LYS A 108 12.62 -13.82 7.33
CA LYS A 108 12.65 -12.89 8.48
C LYS A 108 12.12 -11.52 8.07
N SER A 109 12.52 -11.03 6.89
CA SER A 109 12.04 -9.77 6.34
C SER A 109 10.53 -9.82 6.07
N ARG A 110 10.02 -10.86 5.40
CA ARG A 110 8.58 -11.05 5.16
C ARG A 110 7.80 -11.15 6.47
N LYS A 111 8.31 -11.94 7.42
CA LYS A 111 7.69 -12.06 8.74
C LYS A 111 7.68 -10.73 9.48
N SER A 112 8.78 -9.96 9.47
CA SER A 112 8.82 -8.63 10.08
C SER A 112 7.81 -7.66 9.47
N ILE A 113 7.53 -7.75 8.16
CA ILE A 113 6.50 -6.96 7.49
C ILE A 113 5.11 -7.41 7.94
N SER A 114 4.85 -8.71 8.00
CA SER A 114 3.59 -9.27 8.51
C SER A 114 3.39 -8.97 10.00
N ASP A 115 4.44 -9.11 10.82
CA ASP A 115 4.39 -8.79 12.27
C ASP A 115 4.23 -7.28 12.53
N MET A 116 4.71 -6.41 11.63
CA MET A 116 4.48 -4.97 11.70
C MET A 116 3.03 -4.58 11.45
N MET A 117 2.31 -5.41 10.72
CA MET A 117 0.88 -5.27 10.44
C MET A 117 0.01 -6.01 11.46
N ASN A 118 0.47 -6.24 12.68
CA ASN A 118 -0.12 -7.10 13.73
C ASN A 118 -1.63 -6.82 13.99
N ILE A 119 -2.40 -6.80 12.89
CA ILE A 119 -3.85 -6.54 12.84
C ILE A 119 -4.67 -7.83 12.77
N ARG A 120 -4.02 -9.00 12.60
CA ARG A 120 -4.74 -10.27 12.52
C ARG A 120 -5.08 -10.76 13.92
N PRO A 121 -6.36 -10.85 14.25
CA PRO A 121 -6.82 -11.44 15.50
C PRO A 121 -6.69 -12.97 15.45
N ASP A 122 -6.29 -13.57 16.57
CA ASP A 122 -6.16 -15.02 16.69
C ASP A 122 -7.47 -15.71 17.13
N TYR A 123 -8.38 -14.97 17.76
CA TYR A 123 -9.64 -15.48 18.29
C TYR A 123 -10.70 -14.39 18.43
N ALA A 124 -11.95 -14.79 18.61
CA ALA A 124 -13.08 -13.94 18.98
C ALA A 124 -13.76 -14.49 20.24
N ASN A 125 -14.22 -13.61 21.13
CA ASN A 125 -15.02 -13.99 22.29
C ASN A 125 -16.51 -13.88 21.95
N LEU A 126 -17.13 -14.97 21.49
CA LEU A 126 -18.52 -15.02 21.10
C LEU A 126 -19.43 -15.05 22.36
N VAL A 127 -20.42 -14.19 22.40
CA VAL A 127 -21.44 -14.16 23.46
C VAL A 127 -22.61 -15.01 23.02
N LYS A 128 -22.89 -16.09 23.77
CA LYS A 128 -24.03 -16.98 23.51
C LYS A 128 -25.35 -16.40 24.04
N GLU A 129 -26.46 -16.98 23.61
CA GLU A 129 -27.82 -16.60 24.05
C GLU A 129 -28.02 -16.71 25.57
N ASP A 130 -27.31 -17.62 26.23
CA ASP A 130 -27.32 -17.78 27.69
C ASP A 130 -26.45 -16.77 28.44
N GLY A 131 -25.78 -15.84 27.71
CA GLY A 131 -24.86 -14.85 28.23
C GLY A 131 -23.46 -15.37 28.53
N SER A 132 -23.17 -16.63 28.31
CA SER A 132 -21.82 -17.19 28.43
C SER A 132 -20.93 -16.71 27.26
N VAL A 133 -19.61 -16.66 27.50
CA VAL A 133 -18.62 -16.24 26.51
C VAL A 133 -17.74 -17.42 26.13
N GLU A 134 -17.70 -17.73 24.85
CA GLU A 134 -16.85 -18.80 24.29
C GLU A 134 -15.79 -18.20 23.38
N MET A 135 -14.56 -18.70 23.51
CA MET A 135 -13.46 -18.34 22.61
C MET A 135 -13.53 -19.21 21.36
N VAL A 136 -13.73 -18.60 20.19
CA VAL A 136 -13.89 -19.28 18.90
C VAL A 136 -12.89 -18.72 17.88
N ASP A 137 -12.71 -19.46 16.77
CA ASP A 137 -11.99 -18.92 15.61
C ASP A 137 -12.85 -17.78 15.00
N PRO A 138 -12.25 -16.63 14.61
CA PRO A 138 -12.99 -15.55 13.94
C PRO A 138 -13.78 -15.99 12.69
N TYR A 139 -13.36 -17.05 12.01
CA TYR A 139 -14.08 -17.63 10.87
C TYR A 139 -15.40 -18.32 11.24
N ASP A 140 -15.56 -18.69 12.51
CA ASP A 140 -16.78 -19.36 13.01
C ASP A 140 -17.84 -18.37 13.50
N VAL A 141 -17.57 -17.05 13.41
CA VAL A 141 -18.50 -15.99 13.85
C VAL A 141 -19.32 -15.51 12.66
N GLU A 142 -20.65 -15.55 12.80
CA GLU A 142 -21.62 -15.14 11.77
C GLU A 142 -22.04 -13.67 11.94
N ILE A 143 -22.54 -13.07 10.86
CA ILE A 143 -23.12 -11.72 10.87
C ILE A 143 -24.33 -11.71 11.81
N GLY A 144 -24.44 -10.66 12.67
CA GLY A 144 -25.46 -10.51 13.70
C GLY A 144 -25.09 -11.15 15.03
N ASN A 145 -24.01 -11.95 15.11
CA ASN A 145 -23.51 -12.44 16.38
C ASN A 145 -22.97 -11.30 17.24
N THR A 146 -23.05 -11.44 18.56
CA THR A 146 -22.44 -10.50 19.49
C THR A 146 -21.10 -11.02 19.99
N ILE A 147 -20.06 -10.21 19.90
CA ILE A 147 -18.72 -10.51 20.43
C ILE A 147 -18.34 -9.55 21.56
N LEU A 148 -17.55 -10.06 22.52
CA LEU A 148 -17.05 -9.31 23.66
C LEU A 148 -15.59 -8.96 23.45
N ILE A 149 -15.24 -7.67 23.56
CA ILE A 149 -13.88 -7.17 23.43
C ILE A 149 -13.39 -6.62 24.77
N LYS A 150 -12.35 -7.23 25.31
CA LYS A 150 -11.75 -6.81 26.57
C LYS A 150 -10.64 -5.77 26.32
N THR A 151 -10.24 -5.09 27.37
CA THR A 151 -9.11 -4.16 27.34
C THR A 151 -7.83 -4.87 26.90
N GLY A 152 -7.10 -4.31 25.93
CA GLY A 152 -5.88 -4.86 25.36
C GLY A 152 -6.10 -5.84 24.22
N GLU A 153 -7.34 -6.25 23.92
CA GLU A 153 -7.64 -7.16 22.81
C GLU A 153 -7.74 -6.42 21.48
N ILE A 154 -7.39 -7.13 20.41
CA ILE A 154 -7.61 -6.71 19.03
C ILE A 154 -9.06 -7.03 18.67
N ILE A 155 -9.77 -6.09 18.03
CA ILE A 155 -11.12 -6.31 17.51
C ILE A 155 -11.04 -7.32 16.36
N PRO A 156 -11.73 -8.48 16.46
CA PRO A 156 -11.57 -9.55 15.48
C PRO A 156 -12.38 -9.35 14.19
N LEU A 157 -13.56 -8.72 14.27
CA LEU A 157 -14.47 -8.53 13.15
C LEU A 157 -15.01 -7.10 13.14
N ASP A 158 -15.41 -6.62 11.95
CA ASP A 158 -16.08 -5.34 11.81
C ASP A 158 -17.48 -5.43 12.44
N GLY A 159 -17.89 -4.38 13.17
CA GLY A 159 -19.16 -4.38 13.87
C GLY A 159 -19.62 -3.01 14.33
N VAL A 160 -20.76 -3.01 15.02
CA VAL A 160 -21.35 -1.82 15.66
C VAL A 160 -21.37 -2.02 17.18
N VAL A 161 -21.03 -0.99 17.92
CA VAL A 161 -21.05 -1.03 19.40
C VAL A 161 -22.49 -1.12 19.89
N VAL A 162 -22.85 -2.23 20.53
CA VAL A 162 -24.20 -2.43 21.14
C VAL A 162 -24.19 -2.16 22.65
N SER A 163 -23.01 -2.25 23.29
CA SER A 163 -22.87 -1.94 24.73
C SER A 163 -21.44 -1.53 25.07
N GLY A 164 -21.29 -0.61 25.99
CA GLY A 164 -20.00 -0.13 26.49
C GLY A 164 -19.54 1.18 25.84
N LYS A 165 -18.38 1.64 26.28
CA LYS A 165 -17.60 2.73 25.69
C LYS A 165 -16.12 2.42 25.86
N ALA A 166 -15.28 2.82 24.92
CA ALA A 166 -13.84 2.58 24.97
C ALA A 166 -13.05 3.58 24.13
N MET A 167 -11.73 3.62 24.38
CA MET A 167 -10.76 4.26 23.51
C MET A 167 -10.09 3.19 22.63
N LEU A 168 -10.20 3.34 21.33
CA LEU A 168 -9.62 2.40 20.36
C LEU A 168 -8.35 2.98 19.74
N ASP A 169 -7.29 2.20 19.75
CA ASP A 169 -6.07 2.49 18.99
C ASP A 169 -6.23 1.93 17.58
N THR A 170 -6.39 2.81 16.63
CA THR A 170 -6.53 2.49 15.20
C THR A 170 -5.21 2.64 14.44
N SER A 171 -4.09 2.89 15.12
CA SER A 171 -2.80 3.22 14.50
C SER A 171 -2.28 2.14 13.54
N ALA A 172 -2.63 0.88 13.77
CA ALA A 172 -2.28 -0.22 12.88
C ALA A 172 -3.04 -0.18 11.53
N LEU A 173 -4.21 0.46 11.50
CA LEU A 173 -5.06 0.63 10.32
C LEU A 173 -4.83 1.97 9.63
N THR A 174 -4.91 3.06 10.40
CA THR A 174 -4.88 4.44 9.88
C THR A 174 -3.49 5.08 9.92
N GLY A 175 -2.59 4.56 10.74
CA GLY A 175 -1.31 5.20 11.04
C GLY A 175 -1.41 6.37 12.04
N GLU A 176 -2.60 6.70 12.53
CA GLU A 176 -2.83 7.73 13.54
C GLU A 176 -2.47 7.23 14.93
N SER A 177 -1.71 8.03 15.68
CA SER A 177 -1.28 7.65 17.04
C SER A 177 -2.27 8.05 18.14
N VAL A 178 -3.31 8.83 17.79
CA VAL A 178 -4.31 9.31 18.78
C VAL A 178 -5.45 8.29 18.86
N PRO A 179 -5.73 7.72 20.04
CA PRO A 179 -6.86 6.81 20.20
C PRO A 179 -8.21 7.50 19.96
N ARG A 180 -9.14 6.79 19.31
CA ARG A 180 -10.49 7.25 19.02
C ARG A 180 -11.47 6.76 20.09
N GLY A 181 -12.28 7.66 20.66
CA GLY A 181 -13.39 7.29 21.54
C GLY A 181 -14.55 6.70 20.75
N VAL A 182 -15.16 5.62 21.27
CA VAL A 182 -16.33 4.97 20.67
C VAL A 182 -17.44 4.76 21.71
N HIS A 183 -18.69 4.90 21.26
CA HIS A 183 -19.92 4.82 22.03
C HIS A 183 -20.92 3.87 21.36
N ILE A 184 -22.03 3.60 22.02
CA ILE A 184 -23.11 2.77 21.46
C ILE A 184 -23.60 3.38 20.13
N GLY A 185 -23.71 2.55 19.10
CA GLY A 185 -24.07 2.92 17.73
C GLY A 185 -22.90 3.24 16.80
N ASP A 186 -21.70 3.41 17.34
CA ASP A 186 -20.51 3.67 16.51
C ASP A 186 -20.03 2.41 15.79
N LYS A 187 -19.59 2.58 14.54
CA LYS A 187 -18.92 1.53 13.77
C LYS A 187 -17.48 1.38 14.23
N VAL A 188 -17.06 0.13 14.38
CA VAL A 188 -15.69 -0.26 14.72
C VAL A 188 -15.15 -1.26 13.70
N TYR A 189 -13.84 -1.21 13.48
CA TYR A 189 -13.17 -2.01 12.45
C TYR A 189 -12.22 -3.02 13.07
N SER A 190 -12.19 -4.22 12.48
CA SER A 190 -11.24 -5.27 12.85
C SER A 190 -9.79 -4.79 12.71
N GLY A 191 -8.91 -5.26 13.61
CA GLY A 191 -7.52 -4.83 13.67
C GLY A 191 -7.27 -3.62 14.57
N SER A 192 -8.32 -2.91 15.04
CA SER A 192 -8.20 -1.89 16.10
C SER A 192 -7.94 -2.54 17.46
N VAL A 193 -7.20 -1.89 18.35
CA VAL A 193 -6.90 -2.39 19.69
C VAL A 193 -7.71 -1.62 20.73
N ASN A 194 -8.46 -2.33 21.56
CA ASN A 194 -9.18 -1.72 22.69
C ASN A 194 -8.18 -1.35 23.80
N LYS A 195 -8.06 -0.06 24.11
CA LYS A 195 -7.14 0.46 25.14
C LYS A 195 -7.73 0.47 26.54
N ASP A 196 -9.04 0.68 26.65
CA ASP A 196 -9.75 0.74 27.93
C ASP A 196 -11.21 0.29 27.75
N GLY A 197 -11.88 -0.03 28.86
CA GLY A 197 -13.28 -0.42 28.86
C GLY A 197 -13.56 -1.82 28.31
N LEU A 198 -14.84 -2.16 28.34
CA LEU A 198 -15.39 -3.40 27.82
C LEU A 198 -16.43 -3.05 26.76
N LEU A 199 -16.29 -3.65 25.57
CA LEU A 199 -17.21 -3.45 24.46
C LEU A 199 -17.95 -4.74 24.12
N LYS A 200 -19.24 -4.63 23.79
CA LYS A 200 -19.97 -5.65 23.04
C LYS A 200 -20.26 -5.09 21.66
N LEU A 201 -19.94 -5.88 20.65
CA LEU A 201 -20.10 -5.53 19.24
C LEU A 201 -21.05 -6.51 18.58
N GLU A 202 -21.98 -6.00 17.79
CA GLU A 202 -22.76 -6.79 16.85
C GLU A 202 -21.97 -6.85 15.53
N VAL A 203 -21.67 -8.05 15.06
CA VAL A 203 -20.85 -8.29 13.88
C VAL A 203 -21.62 -7.96 12.61
N THR A 204 -21.00 -7.17 11.72
CA THR A 204 -21.62 -6.68 10.48
C THR A 204 -21.04 -7.29 9.20
N LYS A 205 -19.89 -7.95 9.29
CA LYS A 205 -19.21 -8.59 8.15
C LYS A 205 -18.58 -9.91 8.59
N GLU A 206 -18.52 -10.88 7.67
CA GLU A 206 -17.73 -12.11 7.86
C GLU A 206 -16.24 -11.79 7.99
N PHE A 207 -15.48 -12.70 8.62
CA PHE A 207 -14.04 -12.47 8.85
C PHE A 207 -13.25 -12.29 7.55
N SER A 208 -13.59 -13.05 6.49
CA SER A 208 -12.96 -12.92 5.16
C SER A 208 -13.15 -11.52 4.53
N GLU A 209 -14.25 -10.85 4.85
CA GLU A 209 -14.61 -9.51 4.36
C GLU A 209 -14.27 -8.40 5.37
N SER A 210 -13.73 -8.75 6.52
CA SER A 210 -13.33 -7.79 7.55
C SER A 210 -12.23 -6.85 7.06
N THR A 211 -12.18 -5.64 7.62
CA THR A 211 -11.19 -4.61 7.27
C THR A 211 -9.76 -5.13 7.40
N ALA A 212 -9.44 -5.81 8.51
CA ALA A 212 -8.10 -6.38 8.71
C ALA A 212 -7.76 -7.45 7.66
N SER A 213 -8.70 -8.35 7.34
CA SER A 213 -8.50 -9.40 6.35
C SER A 213 -8.25 -8.83 4.96
N LYS A 214 -9.04 -7.83 4.53
CA LYS A 214 -8.86 -7.14 3.25
C LYS A 214 -7.51 -6.42 3.15
N ILE A 215 -7.09 -5.72 4.19
CA ILE A 215 -5.78 -5.06 4.22
C ILE A 215 -4.65 -6.07 4.07
N LEU A 216 -4.71 -7.19 4.80
CA LEU A 216 -3.70 -8.26 4.72
C LEU A 216 -3.64 -8.86 3.31
N ASP A 217 -4.80 -9.20 2.74
CA ASP A 217 -4.90 -9.76 1.38
C ASP A 217 -4.33 -8.80 0.33
N LEU A 218 -4.67 -7.51 0.41
CA LEU A 218 -4.14 -6.49 -0.50
C LEU A 218 -2.61 -6.35 -0.40
N VAL A 219 -2.04 -6.39 0.79
CA VAL A 219 -0.57 -6.32 0.97
C VAL A 219 0.12 -7.60 0.50
N GLU A 220 -0.44 -8.78 0.78
CA GLU A 220 0.10 -10.05 0.29
C GLU A 220 0.04 -10.15 -1.23
N ASN A 221 -1.09 -9.74 -1.84
CA ASN A 221 -1.30 -9.78 -3.29
C ASN A 221 -0.63 -8.63 -4.04
N ALA A 222 -0.27 -7.53 -3.37
CA ALA A 222 0.43 -6.40 -3.99
C ALA A 222 1.75 -6.80 -4.67
N ALA A 223 2.42 -7.85 -4.18
CA ALA A 223 3.61 -8.41 -4.81
C ALA A 223 3.34 -9.10 -6.17
N ALA A 224 2.08 -9.41 -6.50
CA ALA A 224 1.73 -10.04 -7.78
C ALA A 224 1.78 -9.05 -8.96
N LYS A 225 1.47 -7.77 -8.75
CA LYS A 225 1.55 -6.71 -9.76
C LYS A 225 2.95 -6.11 -9.81
N LYS A 226 3.83 -6.73 -10.61
CA LYS A 226 5.25 -6.37 -10.74
C LYS A 226 5.46 -5.00 -11.37
N SER A 227 6.39 -4.23 -10.82
CA SER A 227 6.86 -2.96 -11.36
C SER A 227 7.58 -3.12 -12.71
N LYS A 228 7.72 -2.01 -13.46
CA LYS A 228 8.56 -1.99 -14.67
C LYS A 228 10.00 -2.37 -14.35
N THR A 229 10.51 -1.92 -13.21
CA THR A 229 11.86 -2.27 -12.72
C THR A 229 12.01 -3.77 -12.45
N GLU A 230 11.04 -4.42 -11.78
CA GLU A 230 11.08 -5.87 -11.54
C GLU A 230 10.96 -6.68 -12.83
N ASN A 231 10.11 -6.25 -13.76
CA ASN A 231 9.98 -6.87 -15.08
C ASN A 231 11.26 -6.73 -15.91
N PHE A 232 11.92 -5.55 -15.88
CA PHE A 232 13.21 -5.33 -16.51
C PHE A 232 14.26 -6.31 -15.99
N ILE A 233 14.36 -6.49 -14.67
CA ILE A 233 15.32 -7.41 -14.06
C ILE A 233 15.07 -8.86 -14.48
N SER A 234 13.80 -9.27 -14.52
CA SER A 234 13.43 -10.61 -14.97
C SER A 234 13.82 -10.84 -16.44
N LYS A 235 13.64 -9.85 -17.31
CA LYS A 235 14.08 -9.89 -18.72
C LYS A 235 15.60 -9.84 -18.84
N PHE A 236 16.27 -8.98 -18.06
CA PHE A 236 17.71 -8.85 -18.02
C PHE A 236 18.38 -10.19 -17.67
N ALA A 237 17.89 -10.87 -16.62
CA ALA A 237 18.44 -12.18 -16.24
C ALA A 237 18.32 -13.20 -17.37
N GLY A 238 17.21 -13.19 -18.13
CA GLY A 238 16.99 -14.07 -19.28
C GLY A 238 17.95 -13.83 -20.46
N VAL A 239 18.45 -12.61 -20.65
CA VAL A 239 19.42 -12.25 -21.70
C VAL A 239 20.87 -12.36 -21.20
N TYR A 240 21.10 -11.91 -19.98
CA TYR A 240 22.43 -11.91 -19.35
C TYR A 240 23.02 -13.30 -19.22
N THR A 241 22.25 -14.28 -18.74
CA THR A 241 22.78 -15.63 -18.46
C THR A 241 23.27 -16.35 -19.71
N PRO A 242 22.58 -16.38 -20.88
CA PRO A 242 23.15 -16.90 -22.11
C PRO A 242 24.44 -16.21 -22.53
N ILE A 243 24.51 -14.87 -22.47
CA ILE A 243 25.74 -14.12 -22.84
C ILE A 243 26.92 -14.57 -21.99
N VAL A 244 26.71 -14.71 -20.69
CA VAL A 244 27.74 -15.16 -19.74
C VAL A 244 28.20 -16.60 -20.05
N VAL A 245 27.26 -17.50 -20.35
CA VAL A 245 27.62 -18.90 -20.72
C VAL A 245 28.47 -18.92 -21.98
N PHE A 246 28.10 -18.19 -23.03
CA PHE A 246 28.90 -18.09 -24.23
C PHE A 246 30.27 -17.44 -23.99
N ALA A 247 30.34 -16.40 -23.13
CA ALA A 247 31.60 -15.78 -22.74
C ALA A 247 32.51 -16.77 -21.98
N ALA A 248 31.94 -17.59 -21.09
CA ALA A 248 32.67 -18.62 -20.37
C ALA A 248 33.21 -19.72 -21.32
N ILE A 249 32.40 -20.14 -22.30
CA ILE A 249 32.85 -21.08 -23.34
C ILE A 249 34.00 -20.47 -24.15
N ALA A 250 33.89 -19.22 -24.55
CA ALA A 250 34.95 -18.49 -25.24
C ALA A 250 36.22 -18.39 -24.39
N LEU A 251 36.08 -18.09 -23.09
CA LEU A 251 37.20 -18.05 -22.13
C LEU A 251 37.87 -19.43 -21.93
N ALA A 252 37.11 -20.52 -22.02
CA ALA A 252 37.65 -21.86 -21.89
C ALA A 252 38.40 -22.29 -23.14
N LEU A 253 37.96 -21.88 -24.35
CA LEU A 253 38.46 -22.41 -25.62
C LEU A 253 39.46 -21.50 -26.33
N ILE A 254 39.28 -20.17 -26.32
CA ILE A 254 40.10 -19.26 -27.13
C ILE A 254 41.48 -19.01 -26.52
N PRO A 255 41.64 -18.64 -25.24
CA PRO A 255 42.93 -18.29 -24.67
C PRO A 255 43.97 -19.41 -24.64
N PRO A 256 43.62 -20.73 -24.48
CA PRO A 256 44.63 -21.79 -24.55
C PRO A 256 45.40 -21.83 -25.89
N PHE A 257 44.76 -21.40 -26.99
CA PHE A 257 45.45 -21.33 -28.29
C PHE A 257 46.34 -20.09 -28.40
N LEU A 258 46.02 -19.01 -27.66
CA LEU A 258 46.82 -17.79 -27.67
C LEU A 258 47.97 -17.84 -26.65
N PHE A 259 47.80 -18.60 -25.57
CA PHE A 259 48.75 -18.75 -24.46
C PHE A 259 49.01 -20.24 -24.17
N PRO A 260 49.76 -20.97 -25.02
CA PRO A 260 49.94 -22.43 -24.91
C PRO A 260 50.60 -22.86 -23.60
N ASP A 261 51.40 -22.00 -22.97
CA ASP A 261 52.13 -22.30 -21.74
C ASP A 261 51.22 -22.47 -20.51
N THR A 262 49.99 -22.01 -20.56
CA THR A 262 49.05 -22.03 -19.41
C THR A 262 48.14 -23.26 -19.38
N GLY A 263 48.09 -24.07 -20.39
CA GLY A 263 47.30 -25.30 -20.47
C GLY A 263 45.77 -25.12 -20.42
N PHE A 264 45.05 -26.08 -21.04
CA PHE A 264 43.57 -26.06 -21.10
C PHE A 264 42.89 -26.12 -19.72
N SER A 265 43.45 -26.90 -18.77
CA SER A 265 42.85 -27.06 -17.43
C SER A 265 42.71 -25.74 -16.69
N THR A 266 43.73 -24.86 -16.78
CA THR A 266 43.73 -23.54 -16.16
C THR A 266 42.60 -22.64 -16.69
N TRP A 267 42.43 -22.63 -18.03
CA TRP A 267 41.40 -21.79 -18.64
C TRP A 267 39.99 -22.34 -18.45
N ILE A 268 39.82 -23.66 -18.41
CA ILE A 268 38.58 -24.31 -18.03
C ILE A 268 38.23 -23.93 -16.59
N TYR A 269 39.18 -23.99 -15.65
CA TYR A 269 38.98 -23.59 -14.26
C TYR A 269 38.55 -22.12 -14.14
N ARG A 270 39.22 -21.21 -14.86
CA ARG A 270 38.82 -19.78 -14.91
C ARG A 270 37.43 -19.60 -15.48
N ALA A 271 37.08 -20.32 -16.54
CA ALA A 271 35.73 -20.26 -17.12
C ALA A 271 34.66 -20.79 -16.18
N LEU A 272 34.93 -21.84 -15.40
CA LEU A 272 34.02 -22.37 -14.39
C LEU A 272 33.86 -21.38 -13.23
N THR A 273 34.95 -20.75 -12.77
CA THR A 273 34.92 -19.68 -11.78
C THR A 273 34.09 -18.48 -12.26
N PHE A 274 34.30 -18.09 -13.52
CA PHE A 274 33.52 -17.02 -14.18
C PHE A 274 32.02 -17.35 -14.22
N LEU A 275 31.63 -18.61 -14.50
CA LEU A 275 30.22 -19.04 -14.43
C LEU A 275 29.64 -18.96 -13.05
N VAL A 276 30.38 -19.36 -12.01
CA VAL A 276 29.94 -19.30 -10.62
C VAL A 276 29.63 -17.84 -10.18
N VAL A 277 30.56 -16.90 -10.49
CA VAL A 277 30.37 -15.46 -10.15
C VAL A 277 29.17 -14.87 -10.87
N SER A 278 28.81 -15.43 -12.03
CA SER A 278 27.83 -14.81 -12.92
C SER A 278 26.37 -14.96 -12.49
N CYS A 279 26.06 -15.71 -11.41
CA CYS A 279 24.68 -15.85 -10.93
C CYS A 279 24.04 -14.49 -10.59
N PRO A 280 22.89 -14.10 -11.17
CA PRO A 280 22.23 -12.83 -10.86
C PRO A 280 21.42 -12.85 -9.55
N CYS A 281 21.79 -13.71 -8.57
CA CYS A 281 21.02 -14.01 -7.37
C CYS A 281 20.66 -12.77 -6.55
N ALA A 282 21.59 -11.83 -6.37
CA ALA A 282 21.39 -10.61 -5.60
C ALA A 282 20.28 -9.72 -6.17
N PHE A 283 20.18 -9.59 -7.51
CA PHE A 283 19.12 -8.73 -8.11
C PHE A 283 17.75 -9.37 -8.02
N VAL A 284 17.67 -10.67 -8.33
CA VAL A 284 16.40 -11.41 -8.39
C VAL A 284 15.69 -11.41 -7.04
N ILE A 285 16.44 -11.25 -5.95
CA ILE A 285 15.90 -11.29 -4.59
C ILE A 285 15.79 -9.93 -3.95
N ALA A 286 16.84 -9.12 -4.00
CA ALA A 286 16.88 -7.86 -3.27
C ALA A 286 15.88 -6.83 -3.82
N ILE A 287 15.57 -6.85 -5.12
CA ILE A 287 14.69 -5.86 -5.73
C ILE A 287 13.23 -6.10 -5.39
N PRO A 288 12.64 -7.31 -5.62
CA PRO A 288 11.29 -7.59 -5.13
C PRO A 288 11.14 -7.36 -3.62
N LEU A 289 12.18 -7.70 -2.85
CA LEU A 289 12.16 -7.46 -1.40
C LEU A 289 12.17 -5.96 -1.05
N SER A 290 12.88 -5.12 -1.82
CA SER A 290 12.85 -3.67 -1.64
C SER A 290 11.45 -3.11 -1.87
N PHE A 291 10.76 -3.54 -2.92
CA PHE A 291 9.37 -3.14 -3.18
C PHE A 291 8.41 -3.66 -2.11
N PHE A 292 8.54 -4.94 -1.74
CA PHE A 292 7.69 -5.54 -0.72
C PHE A 292 7.86 -4.84 0.64
N SER A 293 9.10 -4.51 1.03
CA SER A 293 9.36 -3.74 2.26
C SER A 293 8.82 -2.31 2.18
N GLY A 294 8.84 -1.69 0.98
CA GLY A 294 8.24 -0.38 0.73
C GLY A 294 6.72 -0.39 0.88
N ILE A 295 6.05 -1.39 0.29
CA ILE A 295 4.59 -1.57 0.42
C ILE A 295 4.19 -1.81 1.87
N GLY A 296 4.90 -2.71 2.59
CA GLY A 296 4.63 -2.93 4.01
C GLY A 296 4.86 -1.70 4.89
N ALA A 297 5.87 -0.88 4.55
CA ALA A 297 6.10 0.38 5.24
C ALA A 297 5.03 1.44 4.92
N SER A 298 4.50 1.46 3.68
CA SER A 298 3.39 2.34 3.27
C SER A 298 2.12 2.02 4.05
N SER A 299 1.78 0.74 4.18
CA SER A 299 0.62 0.30 4.96
C SER A 299 0.70 0.78 6.41
N LYS A 300 1.89 0.73 7.03
CA LYS A 300 2.10 1.19 8.41
C LYS A 300 1.84 2.70 8.62
N ILE A 301 1.94 3.51 7.57
CA ILE A 301 1.64 4.95 7.62
C ILE A 301 0.23 5.26 7.08
N GLY A 302 -0.66 4.27 7.00
CA GLY A 302 -2.03 4.44 6.52
C GLY A 302 -2.16 4.58 5.00
N VAL A 303 -1.13 4.21 4.22
CA VAL A 303 -1.13 4.25 2.75
C VAL A 303 -1.07 2.84 2.19
N LEU A 304 -2.18 2.35 1.70
CA LEU A 304 -2.30 1.01 1.14
C LEU A 304 -2.05 1.03 -0.37
N ILE A 305 -0.98 0.38 -0.83
CA ILE A 305 -0.58 0.34 -2.24
C ILE A 305 -0.82 -1.06 -2.80
N LYS A 306 -1.66 -1.19 -3.83
CA LYS A 306 -2.09 -2.48 -4.41
C LYS A 306 -1.09 -3.13 -5.37
N GLY A 307 0.12 -2.61 -5.49
CA GLY A 307 1.14 -3.20 -6.37
C GLY A 307 2.46 -2.46 -6.38
N SER A 308 3.56 -3.19 -6.65
CA SER A 308 4.89 -2.59 -6.79
C SER A 308 4.98 -1.65 -8.01
N ASN A 309 4.17 -1.89 -9.05
CA ASN A 309 4.03 -0.98 -10.19
C ASN A 309 3.49 0.39 -9.75
N TYR A 310 2.48 0.45 -8.88
CA TYR A 310 1.92 1.71 -8.39
C TYR A 310 2.87 2.45 -7.45
N LEU A 311 3.65 1.72 -6.65
CA LEU A 311 4.70 2.33 -5.85
C LEU A 311 5.79 2.95 -6.73
N GLU A 312 6.19 2.29 -7.82
CA GLU A 312 7.12 2.85 -8.80
C GLU A 312 6.56 4.09 -9.48
N LEU A 313 5.29 4.06 -9.96
CA LEU A 313 4.61 5.19 -10.58
C LEU A 313 4.49 6.36 -9.59
N LEU A 314 4.06 6.12 -8.34
CA LEU A 314 3.93 7.14 -7.30
C LEU A 314 5.24 7.89 -7.04
N SER A 315 6.39 7.19 -7.15
CA SER A 315 7.71 7.83 -7.00
C SER A 315 8.02 8.86 -8.08
N ARG A 316 7.32 8.81 -9.22
CA ARG A 316 7.56 9.62 -10.43
C ARG A 316 6.41 10.57 -10.76
N VAL A 317 5.36 10.60 -9.95
CA VAL A 317 4.17 11.42 -10.21
C VAL A 317 4.54 12.89 -10.37
N LYS A 318 3.96 13.54 -11.39
CA LYS A 318 4.21 14.94 -11.74
C LYS A 318 2.96 15.80 -11.68
N THR A 319 1.79 15.22 -11.92
CA THR A 319 0.51 15.92 -11.93
C THR A 319 -0.46 15.26 -10.99
N PHE A 320 -1.06 16.05 -10.11
CA PHE A 320 -2.16 15.64 -9.26
C PHE A 320 -3.46 16.30 -9.72
N LEU A 321 -4.50 15.50 -9.89
CA LEU A 321 -5.86 15.95 -10.01
C LEU A 321 -6.61 15.59 -8.73
N PHE A 322 -7.28 16.55 -8.13
CA PHE A 322 -8.05 16.37 -6.90
C PHE A 322 -9.53 16.59 -7.19
N ASP A 323 -10.38 15.67 -6.77
CA ASP A 323 -11.79 16.02 -6.59
C ASP A 323 -11.92 17.06 -5.47
N LYS A 324 -12.96 17.88 -5.52
CA LYS A 324 -13.20 18.87 -4.47
C LYS A 324 -13.84 18.22 -3.24
N THR A 325 -15.01 17.61 -3.43
CA THR A 325 -15.91 17.18 -2.34
C THR A 325 -15.41 15.90 -1.67
N GLY A 326 -15.28 15.89 -0.34
CA GLY A 326 -14.77 14.72 0.38
C GLY A 326 -13.26 14.49 0.23
N THR A 327 -12.58 15.26 -0.62
CA THR A 327 -11.13 15.15 -0.88
C THR A 327 -10.38 16.37 -0.37
N LEU A 328 -10.55 17.55 -1.00
CA LEU A 328 -9.99 18.82 -0.51
C LEU A 328 -10.88 19.43 0.58
N THR A 329 -12.12 19.00 0.66
CA THR A 329 -13.11 19.39 1.67
C THR A 329 -13.48 18.19 2.53
N LYS A 330 -14.15 18.46 3.65
CA LYS A 330 -14.56 17.42 4.62
C LYS A 330 -15.82 16.65 4.18
N GLY A 331 -16.49 17.07 3.08
CA GLY A 331 -17.79 16.54 2.69
C GLY A 331 -18.92 16.90 3.68
N VAL A 332 -18.66 17.86 4.56
CA VAL A 332 -19.60 18.34 5.57
C VAL A 332 -19.99 19.75 5.21
N PHE A 333 -21.28 19.94 4.93
CA PHE A 333 -21.83 21.26 4.67
C PHE A 333 -21.98 22.02 5.97
N GLU A 334 -21.55 23.28 5.98
CA GLU A 334 -21.69 24.20 7.11
C GLU A 334 -22.25 25.54 6.62
N VAL A 335 -23.09 26.17 7.47
CA VAL A 335 -23.53 27.54 7.26
C VAL A 335 -22.32 28.45 7.47
N VAL A 336 -21.94 29.21 6.43
CA VAL A 336 -20.74 30.07 6.45
C VAL A 336 -21.08 31.54 6.59
N SER A 337 -22.27 31.97 6.11
CA SER A 337 -22.78 33.30 6.30
C SER A 337 -24.31 33.33 6.28
N ILE A 338 -24.86 34.29 6.96
CA ILE A 338 -26.31 34.50 7.14
C ILE A 338 -26.59 35.95 6.81
N HIS A 339 -27.53 36.19 5.89
CA HIS A 339 -27.92 37.52 5.44
C HIS A 339 -29.40 37.75 5.70
N PRO A 340 -29.77 38.22 6.93
CA PRO A 340 -31.17 38.49 7.27
C PRO A 340 -31.68 39.76 6.55
N ALA A 341 -32.96 39.73 6.15
CA ALA A 341 -33.66 40.84 5.51
C ALA A 341 -34.86 41.27 6.35
N GLY A 342 -34.70 42.30 7.12
CA GLY A 342 -35.75 42.85 7.98
C GLY A 342 -36.07 42.04 9.25
N VAL A 343 -35.33 40.97 9.51
CA VAL A 343 -35.42 40.11 10.71
C VAL A 343 -34.03 39.91 11.31
N ASN A 344 -33.93 39.29 12.48
CA ASN A 344 -32.62 38.88 13.02
C ASN A 344 -32.20 37.49 12.51
N GLU A 345 -30.94 37.13 12.70
CA GLU A 345 -30.38 35.81 12.28
C GLU A 345 -31.12 34.64 12.93
N GLU A 346 -31.54 34.78 14.17
CA GLU A 346 -32.24 33.73 14.90
C GLU A 346 -33.59 33.39 14.26
N ILE A 347 -34.39 34.40 13.88
CA ILE A 347 -35.68 34.21 13.20
C ILE A 347 -35.50 33.59 11.82
N LEU A 348 -34.46 34.00 11.07
CA LEU A 348 -34.14 33.44 9.78
C LEU A 348 -33.79 31.96 9.90
N LEU A 349 -32.85 31.62 10.80
CA LEU A 349 -32.42 30.23 11.02
C LEU A 349 -33.54 29.37 11.60
N GLU A 350 -34.37 29.89 12.50
CA GLU A 350 -35.53 29.18 13.08
C GLU A 350 -36.51 28.75 11.98
N ASN A 351 -36.89 29.67 11.09
CA ASN A 351 -37.83 29.35 9.99
C ASN A 351 -37.22 28.35 9.01
N ALA A 352 -35.91 28.46 8.70
CA ALA A 352 -35.22 27.52 7.88
C ALA A 352 -35.11 26.13 8.52
N ALA A 353 -34.76 26.06 9.83
CA ALA A 353 -34.63 24.79 10.55
C ALA A 353 -35.98 24.07 10.72
N MET A 354 -37.08 24.85 10.97
CA MET A 354 -38.45 24.31 11.01
C MET A 354 -38.86 23.70 9.66
N ALA A 355 -38.56 24.37 8.56
CA ALA A 355 -38.88 23.86 7.22
C ALA A 355 -38.11 22.57 6.87
N GLU A 356 -36.88 22.46 7.32
CA GLU A 356 -35.98 21.34 7.07
C GLU A 356 -36.05 20.23 8.15
N GLU A 357 -37.02 20.28 9.08
CA GLU A 357 -37.09 19.34 10.21
C GLU A 357 -37.13 17.88 9.79
N TYR A 358 -37.92 17.57 8.78
CA TYR A 358 -38.11 16.20 8.27
C TYR A 358 -37.15 15.83 7.14
N SER A 359 -36.28 16.75 6.71
CA SER A 359 -35.32 16.51 5.62
C SER A 359 -34.05 15.87 6.18
N SER A 360 -33.59 14.83 5.47
CA SER A 360 -32.26 14.19 5.68
C SER A 360 -31.18 14.74 4.77
N HIS A 361 -31.48 15.76 3.96
CA HIS A 361 -30.54 16.35 3.05
C HIS A 361 -29.36 17.01 3.81
N PRO A 362 -28.10 16.90 3.33
CA PRO A 362 -26.93 17.49 4.01
C PRO A 362 -27.06 18.99 4.30
N ILE A 363 -27.69 19.74 3.40
CA ILE A 363 -28.01 21.16 3.58
C ILE A 363 -28.97 21.37 4.78
N ALA A 364 -30.02 20.55 4.90
CA ALA A 364 -30.96 20.58 5.99
C ALA A 364 -30.26 20.30 7.34
N ILE A 365 -29.41 19.31 7.37
CA ILE A 365 -28.63 18.96 8.56
C ILE A 365 -27.74 20.13 8.99
N SER A 366 -27.10 20.82 8.03
CA SER A 366 -26.24 21.97 8.33
C SER A 366 -27.03 23.17 8.91
N ILE A 367 -28.24 23.45 8.38
CA ILE A 367 -29.12 24.51 8.88
C ILE A 367 -29.60 24.18 10.30
N LYS A 368 -30.08 22.93 10.52
CA LYS A 368 -30.52 22.49 11.87
C LYS A 368 -29.37 22.55 12.88
N LYS A 369 -28.17 22.17 12.48
CA LYS A 369 -26.97 22.26 13.33
C LYS A 369 -26.65 23.71 13.69
N ALA A 370 -26.65 24.62 12.72
CA ALA A 370 -26.38 26.04 12.94
C ALA A 370 -27.39 26.66 13.89
N TYR A 371 -28.69 26.37 13.72
CA TYR A 371 -29.72 26.81 14.64
C TYR A 371 -29.54 26.23 16.05
N GLY A 372 -29.20 24.94 16.17
CA GLY A 372 -28.93 24.26 17.43
C GLY A 372 -27.73 24.85 18.18
N GLU A 373 -26.68 25.25 17.49
CA GLU A 373 -25.51 25.90 18.09
C GLU A 373 -25.86 27.28 18.65
N LEU A 374 -26.68 28.05 17.93
CA LEU A 374 -27.15 29.35 18.35
C LEU A 374 -28.06 29.26 19.62
N LYS A 375 -28.86 28.18 19.76
CA LYS A 375 -29.73 27.90 20.91
C LYS A 375 -29.02 27.23 22.10
N LYS A 376 -27.90 26.53 21.92
CA LYS A 376 -27.14 25.94 23.03
C LYS A 376 -26.66 26.96 24.06
N GLU A 377 -26.50 28.22 23.68
CA GLU A 377 -26.25 29.32 24.59
C GLU A 377 -27.45 29.64 25.50
N GLY A 378 -28.68 29.15 25.13
CA GLY A 378 -29.94 29.41 25.86
C GLY A 378 -30.55 28.24 26.65
N ASN A 379 -29.98 27.03 26.64
CA ASN A 379 -30.48 25.84 27.40
C ASN A 379 -31.92 25.38 27.06
N GLU A 380 -32.45 25.67 25.87
CA GLU A 380 -33.80 25.27 25.45
C GLU A 380 -33.82 24.00 24.60
N ASN A 381 -34.73 23.06 24.92
CA ASN A 381 -35.03 21.92 24.07
C ASN A 381 -35.75 22.38 22.79
N ILE A 382 -35.13 22.16 21.62
CA ILE A 382 -35.71 22.47 20.32
C ILE A 382 -36.79 21.41 20.05
N ASN A 383 -38.05 21.80 20.11
CA ASN A 383 -39.18 20.94 19.77
C ASN A 383 -40.17 21.71 18.89
N PHE A 384 -40.25 21.34 17.64
CA PHE A 384 -41.17 21.95 16.66
C PHE A 384 -42.51 21.20 16.55
N SER A 385 -42.73 20.16 17.38
CA SER A 385 -43.95 19.33 17.35
C SER A 385 -45.23 20.17 17.49
N GLY A 386 -46.16 19.98 16.56
CA GLY A 386 -47.45 20.66 16.56
C GLY A 386 -47.49 22.02 15.86
N ARG A 387 -46.36 22.59 15.47
CA ARG A 387 -46.29 23.85 14.70
C ARG A 387 -46.24 23.66 13.20
N LEU A 388 -45.92 22.42 12.73
CA LEU A 388 -45.63 22.09 11.36
C LEU A 388 -46.80 21.33 10.71
N SER A 389 -47.19 21.72 9.49
CA SER A 389 -48.20 21.02 8.66
C SER A 389 -47.98 21.25 7.18
N GLU A 390 -48.61 20.43 6.35
CA GLU A 390 -48.61 20.55 4.88
C GLU A 390 -47.24 20.68 4.23
N LEU A 391 -46.32 19.78 4.58
CA LEU A 391 -44.99 19.70 3.93
C LEU A 391 -45.12 19.32 2.44
N LYS A 392 -44.51 20.13 1.55
CA LYS A 392 -44.39 19.89 0.11
C LYS A 392 -42.96 20.06 -0.34
N GLU A 393 -42.38 19.02 -0.85
CA GLU A 393 -41.07 19.09 -1.51
C GLU A 393 -41.27 19.48 -2.97
N VAL A 394 -40.56 20.53 -3.44
CA VAL A 394 -40.56 21.01 -4.81
C VAL A 394 -39.29 20.58 -5.46
N ALA A 395 -39.37 19.54 -6.29
CA ALA A 395 -38.19 18.89 -6.89
C ALA A 395 -37.25 19.91 -7.57
N GLY A 396 -35.98 19.91 -7.14
CA GLY A 396 -34.94 20.78 -7.67
C GLY A 396 -35.07 22.27 -7.31
N GLN A 397 -36.02 22.65 -6.41
CA GLN A 397 -36.19 24.03 -5.99
C GLN A 397 -36.10 24.22 -4.48
N GLY A 398 -36.61 23.30 -3.65
CA GLY A 398 -36.60 23.39 -2.21
C GLY A 398 -37.88 22.85 -1.56
N ILE A 399 -38.23 23.38 -0.40
CA ILE A 399 -39.34 22.91 0.45
C ILE A 399 -40.32 24.07 0.72
N SER A 400 -41.63 23.77 0.71
CA SER A 400 -42.71 24.57 1.24
C SER A 400 -43.36 23.83 2.40
N ILE A 401 -43.54 24.49 3.53
CA ILE A 401 -44.19 23.95 4.73
C ILE A 401 -45.06 25.03 5.39
N ARG A 402 -46.14 24.63 6.07
CA ARG A 402 -46.88 25.55 6.92
C ARG A 402 -46.39 25.52 8.37
N VAL A 403 -45.96 26.66 8.86
CA VAL A 403 -45.55 26.91 10.23
C VAL A 403 -46.53 27.89 10.86
N ASP A 404 -47.22 27.48 11.94
CA ASP A 404 -48.24 28.31 12.62
C ASP A 404 -49.29 28.88 11.65
N ASN A 405 -49.75 28.07 10.67
CA ASN A 405 -50.69 28.41 9.60
C ASN A 405 -50.16 29.38 8.51
N GLU A 406 -48.92 29.80 8.56
CA GLU A 406 -48.26 30.57 7.47
C GLU A 406 -47.35 29.69 6.66
N GLU A 407 -47.30 29.93 5.36
CA GLU A 407 -46.40 29.20 4.45
C GLU A 407 -44.96 29.69 4.60
N VAL A 408 -44.03 28.77 4.82
CA VAL A 408 -42.59 29.02 4.86
C VAL A 408 -41.97 28.31 3.66
N LEU A 409 -41.20 29.05 2.85
CA LEU A 409 -40.50 28.59 1.68
C LEU A 409 -39.00 28.61 1.97
N VAL A 410 -38.33 27.48 1.75
CA VAL A 410 -36.88 27.34 1.90
C VAL A 410 -36.30 26.65 0.64
N GLY A 411 -35.42 27.32 -0.10
CA GLY A 411 -34.90 26.77 -1.32
C GLY A 411 -34.07 27.77 -2.15
N ASN A 412 -33.89 27.45 -3.45
CA ASN A 412 -33.10 28.27 -4.36
C ASN A 412 -33.92 29.48 -4.91
N ASP A 413 -33.26 30.30 -5.74
CA ASP A 413 -33.84 31.45 -6.42
C ASP A 413 -35.07 31.11 -7.26
N LYS A 414 -35.13 29.92 -7.86
CA LYS A 414 -36.26 29.47 -8.66
C LYS A 414 -37.52 29.30 -7.78
N LEU A 415 -37.38 28.81 -6.56
CA LEU A 415 -38.50 28.68 -5.62
C LEU A 415 -39.08 30.05 -5.26
N MET A 416 -38.23 31.04 -5.04
CA MET A 416 -38.65 32.42 -4.73
C MET A 416 -39.37 33.02 -5.92
N LEU A 417 -38.82 32.89 -7.14
CA LEU A 417 -39.41 33.41 -8.39
C LEU A 417 -40.77 32.78 -8.69
N SER A 418 -40.90 31.45 -8.56
CA SER A 418 -42.13 30.71 -8.85
C SER A 418 -43.29 31.09 -7.89
N ASN A 419 -42.97 31.58 -6.69
CA ASN A 419 -43.92 32.03 -5.68
C ASN A 419 -44.12 33.55 -5.65
N ASN A 420 -43.55 34.29 -6.63
CA ASN A 420 -43.57 35.74 -6.74
C ASN A 420 -43.10 36.46 -5.47
N ILE A 421 -42.00 35.97 -4.87
CA ILE A 421 -41.31 36.60 -3.75
C ILE A 421 -40.25 37.55 -4.31
N GLU A 422 -40.34 38.84 -3.92
CA GLU A 422 -39.26 39.79 -4.17
C GLU A 422 -38.11 39.51 -3.21
N PHE A 423 -36.90 39.28 -3.69
CA PHE A 423 -35.72 38.98 -2.90
C PHE A 423 -34.47 39.63 -3.46
N GLU A 424 -33.50 39.88 -2.60
CA GLU A 424 -32.16 40.34 -2.99
C GLU A 424 -31.29 39.13 -3.29
N LYS A 425 -30.66 39.11 -4.48
CA LYS A 425 -29.81 38.01 -4.90
C LYS A 425 -28.48 38.06 -4.17
N CYS A 426 -28.20 37.04 -3.35
CA CYS A 426 -26.90 36.88 -2.72
C CYS A 426 -25.82 36.55 -3.76
N MET A 427 -24.71 37.27 -3.71
CA MET A 427 -23.58 37.14 -4.66
C MET A 427 -22.39 36.36 -4.07
N GLU A 428 -22.51 35.85 -2.86
CA GLU A 428 -21.47 35.05 -2.24
C GLU A 428 -21.31 33.68 -2.91
N ALA A 429 -20.08 33.16 -2.86
CA ALA A 429 -19.78 31.86 -3.40
C ALA A 429 -20.22 30.76 -2.43
N GLY A 430 -21.20 29.95 -2.85
CA GLY A 430 -21.75 28.86 -2.06
C GLY A 430 -23.08 28.35 -2.58
N THR A 431 -23.65 27.38 -1.88
CA THR A 431 -25.04 26.99 -2.06
C THR A 431 -25.90 27.99 -1.27
N ILE A 432 -26.68 28.79 -2.00
CA ILE A 432 -27.49 29.82 -1.39
C ILE A 432 -28.91 29.28 -1.17
N VAL A 433 -29.36 29.32 0.08
CA VAL A 433 -30.70 28.96 0.49
C VAL A 433 -31.45 30.24 0.86
N TYR A 434 -32.50 30.56 0.12
CA TYR A 434 -33.37 31.68 0.35
C TYR A 434 -34.55 31.25 1.25
N VAL A 435 -34.95 32.09 2.16
CA VAL A 435 -36.03 31.82 3.11
C VAL A 435 -37.09 32.92 3.03
N ALA A 436 -38.33 32.53 2.90
CA ALA A 436 -39.46 33.44 2.90
C ALA A 436 -40.59 32.90 3.79
N ARG A 437 -41.38 33.79 4.38
CA ARG A 437 -42.58 33.47 5.18
C ARG A 437 -43.76 34.26 4.64
N GLY A 438 -44.80 33.57 4.19
CA GLY A 438 -45.92 34.18 3.45
C GLY A 438 -45.40 34.84 2.14
N LYS A 439 -45.51 36.17 2.07
CA LYS A 439 -44.97 36.96 0.95
C LYS A 439 -43.71 37.76 1.31
N THR A 440 -43.23 37.60 2.53
CA THR A 440 -42.08 38.36 3.04
C THR A 440 -40.81 37.57 2.91
N PHE A 441 -39.80 38.12 2.22
CA PHE A 441 -38.45 37.59 2.18
C PHE A 441 -37.77 37.82 3.53
N LEU A 442 -37.27 36.74 4.15
CA LEU A 442 -36.59 36.79 5.44
C LEU A 442 -35.07 36.89 5.33
N GLY A 443 -34.51 36.44 4.21
CA GLY A 443 -33.07 36.48 4.01
C GLY A 443 -32.52 35.27 3.29
N SER A 444 -31.18 35.21 3.19
CA SER A 444 -30.48 34.09 2.59
C SER A 444 -29.42 33.51 3.52
N ILE A 445 -29.19 32.21 3.38
CA ILE A 445 -28.21 31.43 4.13
C ILE A 445 -27.22 30.86 3.11
N VAL A 446 -25.94 31.12 3.30
CA VAL A 446 -24.88 30.59 2.43
C VAL A 446 -24.26 29.38 3.10
N ILE A 447 -24.22 28.26 2.36
CA ILE A 447 -23.74 26.97 2.82
C ILE A 447 -22.62 26.55 1.94
N ASN A 448 -21.49 26.17 2.55
CA ASN A 448 -20.32 25.65 1.84
C ASN A 448 -19.83 24.35 2.47
N ASP A 449 -19.17 23.56 1.65
CA ASP A 449 -18.41 22.41 2.13
C ASP A 449 -17.08 22.90 2.74
N ARG A 450 -16.80 22.47 3.95
CA ARG A 450 -15.65 22.93 4.72
C ARG A 450 -14.34 22.40 4.14
N ILE A 451 -13.44 23.30 3.75
CA ILE A 451 -12.08 22.96 3.32
C ILE A 451 -11.31 22.35 4.49
N LYS A 452 -10.57 21.27 4.26
CA LYS A 452 -9.66 20.68 5.27
C LYS A 452 -8.55 21.68 5.60
N GLU A 453 -8.13 21.72 6.85
CA GLU A 453 -7.26 22.78 7.38
C GLU A 453 -5.84 22.74 6.79
N ASP A 454 -5.35 21.55 6.45
CA ASP A 454 -3.98 21.26 6.00
C ASP A 454 -3.77 21.27 4.48
N VAL A 455 -4.84 21.46 3.69
CA VAL A 455 -4.80 21.32 2.20
C VAL A 455 -3.69 22.16 1.58
N ARG A 456 -3.59 23.45 1.95
CA ARG A 456 -2.63 24.37 1.37
C ARG A 456 -1.19 23.93 1.64
N ASP A 457 -0.92 23.48 2.86
CA ASP A 457 0.41 23.00 3.27
C ASP A 457 0.77 21.71 2.56
N VAL A 458 -0.20 20.81 2.38
CA VAL A 458 -0.03 19.57 1.62
C VAL A 458 0.27 19.83 0.15
N LEU A 459 -0.49 20.72 -0.52
CA LEU A 459 -0.24 21.07 -1.92
C LEU A 459 1.15 21.71 -2.10
N GLN A 460 1.57 22.56 -1.17
CA GLN A 460 2.92 23.12 -1.18
C GLN A 460 3.99 22.03 -0.92
N ALA A 461 3.74 21.10 -0.02
CA ALA A 461 4.65 19.97 0.24
C ALA A 461 4.77 19.06 -0.98
N LEU A 462 3.69 18.83 -1.74
CA LEU A 462 3.72 18.11 -3.00
C LEU A 462 4.63 18.79 -4.03
N LYS A 463 4.55 20.12 -4.18
CA LYS A 463 5.46 20.90 -5.04
C LYS A 463 6.91 20.76 -4.60
N ASN A 464 7.19 20.84 -3.29
CA ASN A 464 8.54 20.72 -2.75
C ASN A 464 9.17 19.34 -3.00
N ILE A 465 8.37 18.30 -3.15
CA ILE A 465 8.85 16.94 -3.49
C ILE A 465 8.86 16.66 -5.00
N GLY A 466 8.59 17.67 -5.86
CA GLY A 466 8.77 17.63 -7.30
C GLY A 466 7.51 17.32 -8.11
N VAL A 467 6.32 17.51 -7.53
CA VAL A 467 5.05 17.61 -8.27
C VAL A 467 5.02 18.95 -9.00
N GLU A 468 4.64 18.95 -10.26
CA GLU A 468 4.66 20.14 -11.11
C GLU A 468 3.32 20.86 -11.13
N LYS A 469 2.21 20.09 -11.10
CA LYS A 469 0.86 20.64 -11.21
C LYS A 469 -0.08 20.00 -10.19
N ASN A 470 -0.83 20.84 -9.49
CA ASN A 470 -1.97 20.46 -8.65
C ASN A 470 -3.23 21.07 -9.28
N ILE A 471 -4.18 20.24 -9.68
CA ILE A 471 -5.36 20.63 -10.44
C ILE A 471 -6.60 20.17 -9.67
N MET A 472 -7.63 21.01 -9.58
CA MET A 472 -8.92 20.67 -8.97
C MET A 472 -9.97 20.40 -10.04
N LEU A 473 -10.74 19.32 -9.90
CA LEU A 473 -11.94 19.02 -10.70
C LEU A 473 -13.16 19.12 -9.81
N THR A 474 -14.21 19.82 -10.26
CA THR A 474 -15.45 19.95 -9.50
C THR A 474 -16.68 20.12 -10.39
N GLY A 475 -17.84 19.63 -9.93
CA GLY A 475 -19.13 19.91 -10.53
C GLY A 475 -19.73 21.26 -10.12
N ASP A 476 -19.13 21.99 -9.19
CA ASP A 476 -19.62 23.28 -8.71
C ASP A 476 -19.54 24.37 -9.78
N THR A 477 -20.26 25.46 -9.53
CA THR A 477 -20.19 26.67 -10.35
C THR A 477 -18.80 27.28 -10.34
N LYS A 478 -18.47 27.99 -11.41
CA LYS A 478 -17.16 28.64 -11.56
C LYS A 478 -16.82 29.56 -10.38
N ALA A 479 -17.77 30.30 -9.85
CA ALA A 479 -17.56 31.20 -8.71
C ALA A 479 -17.10 30.45 -7.44
N VAL A 480 -17.71 29.29 -7.16
CA VAL A 480 -17.32 28.44 -6.01
C VAL A 480 -15.95 27.83 -6.25
N ALA A 481 -15.70 27.32 -7.45
CA ALA A 481 -14.42 26.72 -7.80
C ALA A 481 -13.26 27.73 -7.70
N ASP A 482 -13.44 28.96 -8.18
CA ASP A 482 -12.46 30.04 -8.11
C ASP A 482 -12.17 30.43 -6.66
N ALA A 483 -13.22 30.56 -5.82
CA ALA A 483 -13.08 30.87 -4.40
C ALA A 483 -12.30 29.79 -3.62
N VAL A 484 -12.62 28.51 -3.86
CA VAL A 484 -11.90 27.38 -3.25
C VAL A 484 -10.47 27.32 -3.76
N SER A 485 -10.25 27.44 -5.08
CA SER A 485 -8.93 27.46 -5.72
C SER A 485 -7.98 28.50 -5.10
N ALA A 486 -8.48 29.72 -4.90
CA ALA A 486 -7.71 30.79 -4.27
C ALA A 486 -7.32 30.48 -2.81
N LYS A 487 -8.20 29.81 -2.06
CA LYS A 487 -7.94 29.42 -0.66
C LYS A 487 -6.92 28.28 -0.56
N VAL A 488 -7.09 27.23 -1.37
CA VAL A 488 -6.24 26.02 -1.29
C VAL A 488 -4.92 26.15 -2.05
N GLY A 489 -4.86 26.98 -3.10
CA GLY A 489 -3.64 27.25 -3.87
C GLY A 489 -3.34 26.17 -4.92
N VAL A 490 -4.35 25.61 -5.58
CA VAL A 490 -4.19 24.78 -6.78
C VAL A 490 -3.74 25.63 -7.98
N ASP A 491 -3.07 25.01 -8.95
CA ASP A 491 -2.56 25.72 -10.13
C ASP A 491 -3.68 25.97 -11.16
N TYR A 492 -4.63 25.03 -11.27
CA TYR A 492 -5.79 25.12 -12.17
C TYR A 492 -7.02 24.52 -11.49
N ALA A 493 -8.20 25.04 -11.83
CA ALA A 493 -9.49 24.48 -11.41
C ALA A 493 -10.42 24.38 -12.64
N TYR A 494 -11.04 23.21 -12.81
CA TYR A 494 -12.08 22.96 -13.80
C TYR A 494 -13.40 22.79 -13.08
N SER A 495 -14.36 23.67 -13.39
CA SER A 495 -15.69 23.75 -12.77
C SER A 495 -16.78 23.21 -13.68
N GLU A 496 -18.00 23.04 -13.12
CA GLU A 496 -19.23 22.66 -13.85
C GLU A 496 -19.11 21.34 -14.61
N LEU A 497 -18.24 20.42 -14.11
CA LEU A 497 -18.01 19.12 -14.75
C LEU A 497 -19.05 18.10 -14.31
N LEU A 498 -19.70 17.46 -15.27
CA LEU A 498 -20.43 16.22 -15.06
C LEU A 498 -19.45 15.04 -14.83
N PRO A 499 -19.87 13.94 -14.19
CA PRO A 499 -19.00 12.80 -13.94
C PRO A 499 -18.26 12.27 -15.17
N GLN A 500 -18.93 12.20 -16.33
CA GLN A 500 -18.34 11.79 -17.60
C GLN A 500 -17.27 12.79 -18.08
N GLN A 501 -17.54 14.09 -17.93
CA GLN A 501 -16.60 15.15 -18.32
C GLN A 501 -15.35 15.19 -17.43
N LYS A 502 -15.44 14.74 -16.18
CA LYS A 502 -14.24 14.54 -15.34
C LYS A 502 -13.31 13.49 -15.96
N VAL A 503 -13.86 12.38 -16.46
CA VAL A 503 -13.08 11.32 -17.15
C VAL A 503 -12.43 11.87 -18.42
N GLU A 504 -13.20 12.58 -19.27
CA GLU A 504 -12.70 13.22 -20.49
C GLU A 504 -11.55 14.20 -20.17
N LYS A 505 -11.71 14.97 -19.09
CA LYS A 505 -10.67 15.92 -18.66
C LYS A 505 -9.39 15.23 -18.18
N VAL A 506 -9.51 14.09 -17.51
CA VAL A 506 -8.35 13.25 -17.17
C VAL A 506 -7.66 12.77 -18.45
N GLU A 507 -8.41 12.29 -19.44
CA GLU A 507 -7.88 11.83 -20.73
C GLU A 507 -7.17 12.92 -21.52
N GLU A 508 -7.67 14.16 -21.48
CA GLU A 508 -7.01 15.31 -22.12
C GLU A 508 -5.67 15.67 -21.47
N ILE A 509 -5.54 15.45 -20.15
CA ILE A 509 -4.33 15.81 -19.38
C ILE A 509 -3.31 14.67 -19.34
N LEU A 510 -3.75 13.42 -19.58
CA LEU A 510 -2.86 12.27 -19.63
C LEU A 510 -1.77 12.46 -20.68
N ASP A 511 -0.52 12.23 -20.29
CA ASP A 511 0.66 12.35 -21.15
C ASP A 511 1.60 11.16 -20.86
N ASP A 512 2.06 10.49 -21.90
CA ASP A 512 2.98 9.34 -21.79
C ASP A 512 4.28 9.64 -21.00
N LYS A 513 4.64 10.92 -20.88
CA LYS A 513 5.88 11.37 -20.21
C LYS A 513 5.68 11.69 -18.73
N ASN A 514 4.49 12.15 -18.34
CA ASN A 514 4.19 12.66 -17.01
C ASN A 514 3.13 11.81 -16.34
N ILE A 515 3.51 11.15 -15.24
CA ILE A 515 2.58 10.34 -14.47
C ILE A 515 1.56 11.23 -13.78
N LEU A 516 0.29 10.91 -14.00
CA LEU A 516 -0.87 11.60 -13.46
C LEU A 516 -1.52 10.75 -12.37
N ALA A 517 -1.72 11.35 -11.18
CA ALA A 517 -2.51 10.77 -10.11
C ALA A 517 -3.83 11.53 -9.94
N PHE A 518 -4.94 10.80 -9.82
CA PHE A 518 -6.23 11.35 -9.44
C PHE A 518 -6.54 10.96 -8.00
N VAL A 519 -7.01 11.93 -7.21
CA VAL A 519 -7.39 11.76 -5.80
C VAL A 519 -8.86 12.07 -5.63
N GLY A 520 -9.64 11.11 -5.13
CA GLY A 520 -11.09 11.23 -4.93
C GLY A 520 -11.59 10.42 -3.73
N ASP A 521 -12.90 10.49 -3.44
CA ASP A 521 -13.53 9.73 -2.36
C ASP A 521 -13.84 8.26 -2.72
N GLY A 522 -13.73 7.90 -3.99
CA GLY A 522 -13.90 6.54 -4.49
C GLY A 522 -15.35 6.09 -4.73
N ILE A 523 -16.35 6.79 -4.23
CA ILE A 523 -17.76 6.41 -4.39
C ILE A 523 -18.29 6.92 -5.73
N ASN A 524 -18.14 8.22 -5.97
CA ASN A 524 -18.65 8.87 -7.18
C ASN A 524 -17.61 8.91 -8.31
N ASP A 525 -16.34 8.84 -7.97
CA ASP A 525 -15.22 9.04 -8.88
C ASP A 525 -14.54 7.73 -9.33
N ALA A 526 -15.14 6.56 -9.07
CA ALA A 526 -14.58 5.26 -9.44
C ALA A 526 -14.14 5.18 -10.93
N PRO A 527 -14.92 5.69 -11.92
CA PRO A 527 -14.48 5.70 -13.32
C PRO A 527 -13.25 6.60 -13.56
N VAL A 528 -13.14 7.71 -12.82
CA VAL A 528 -12.02 8.66 -12.92
C VAL A 528 -10.76 8.07 -12.30
N LEU A 529 -10.90 7.42 -11.12
CA LEU A 529 -9.82 6.68 -10.45
C LEU A 529 -9.23 5.60 -11.34
N ALA A 530 -10.09 4.82 -12.00
CA ALA A 530 -9.66 3.74 -12.90
C ALA A 530 -8.98 4.24 -14.18
N ARG A 531 -9.23 5.50 -14.60
CA ARG A 531 -8.71 6.06 -15.85
C ARG A 531 -7.36 6.73 -15.70
N ALA A 532 -7.03 7.25 -14.53
CA ALA A 532 -5.74 7.87 -14.24
C ALA A 532 -4.58 6.84 -14.28
N ASP A 533 -3.33 7.29 -14.39
CA ASP A 533 -2.16 6.40 -14.22
C ASP A 533 -2.12 5.81 -12.81
N ILE A 534 -2.59 6.58 -11.82
CA ILE A 534 -2.74 6.17 -10.43
C ILE A 534 -4.05 6.74 -9.88
N GLY A 535 -4.97 5.86 -9.50
CA GLY A 535 -6.15 6.23 -8.72
C GLY A 535 -5.87 6.16 -7.21
N ILE A 536 -6.09 7.25 -6.48
CA ILE A 536 -5.90 7.35 -5.03
C ILE A 536 -7.25 7.64 -4.37
N ALA A 537 -7.75 6.72 -3.56
CA ALA A 537 -8.98 6.91 -2.79
C ALA A 537 -8.67 7.43 -1.38
N MET A 538 -9.47 8.40 -0.93
CA MET A 538 -9.41 8.97 0.42
C MET A 538 -10.41 8.30 1.35
N GLY A 539 -10.07 8.20 2.66
CA GLY A 539 -11.00 7.73 3.69
C GLY A 539 -11.48 6.29 3.51
N GLY A 540 -10.64 5.39 2.96
CA GLY A 540 -11.00 4.05 2.51
C GLY A 540 -11.49 3.08 3.58
N ILE A 541 -11.36 3.40 4.87
CA ILE A 541 -11.90 2.57 5.95
C ILE A 541 -13.43 2.62 5.91
N GLY A 542 -14.04 1.49 5.56
CA GLY A 542 -15.51 1.35 5.50
C GLY A 542 -16.14 1.58 4.13
N SER A 543 -15.36 1.94 3.08
CA SER A 543 -15.84 2.01 1.69
C SER A 543 -15.20 0.93 0.84
N ASP A 544 -15.89 -0.22 0.71
CA ASP A 544 -15.41 -1.33 -0.11
C ASP A 544 -15.27 -0.93 -1.60
N ALA A 545 -16.19 -0.09 -2.10
CA ALA A 545 -16.14 0.42 -3.47
C ALA A 545 -14.90 1.28 -3.75
N ALA A 546 -14.52 2.16 -2.79
CA ALA A 546 -13.31 2.96 -2.90
C ALA A 546 -12.05 2.09 -2.88
N ILE A 547 -12.02 1.10 -1.97
CA ILE A 547 -10.93 0.12 -1.92
C ILE A 547 -10.82 -0.63 -3.23
N GLU A 548 -11.91 -1.05 -3.86
CA GLU A 548 -11.88 -1.83 -5.10
C GLU A 548 -11.40 -1.01 -6.31
N ALA A 549 -11.90 0.21 -6.45
CA ALA A 549 -11.66 1.06 -7.62
C ALA A 549 -10.26 1.68 -7.67
N ALA A 550 -9.66 2.01 -6.54
CA ALA A 550 -8.38 2.71 -6.47
C ALA A 550 -7.17 1.77 -6.54
N ASP A 551 -6.02 2.30 -6.98
CA ASP A 551 -4.71 1.63 -6.96
C ASP A 551 -3.97 1.85 -5.64
N ILE A 552 -4.24 2.99 -5.00
CA ILE A 552 -3.73 3.39 -3.69
C ILE A 552 -4.90 3.87 -2.84
N VAL A 553 -4.93 3.44 -1.59
CA VAL A 553 -5.97 3.85 -0.64
C VAL A 553 -5.32 4.54 0.55
N ILE A 554 -5.77 5.75 0.85
CA ILE A 554 -5.45 6.46 2.08
C ILE A 554 -6.48 6.03 3.12
N MET A 555 -6.03 5.34 4.15
CA MET A 555 -6.93 4.65 5.10
C MET A 555 -7.68 5.62 6.02
N ASP A 556 -7.06 6.73 6.34
CA ASP A 556 -7.65 7.87 7.04
C ASP A 556 -8.05 8.98 6.05
N ASP A 557 -8.59 10.08 6.57
CA ASP A 557 -8.95 11.23 5.74
C ASP A 557 -7.84 12.31 5.68
N ASN A 558 -6.59 11.91 5.94
CA ASN A 558 -5.44 12.80 6.04
C ASN A 558 -4.65 12.89 4.73
N LEU A 559 -4.78 14.01 4.03
CA LEU A 559 -4.08 14.28 2.77
C LEU A 559 -2.54 14.25 2.90
N ASN A 560 -2.00 14.52 4.08
CA ASN A 560 -0.56 14.50 4.32
C ASN A 560 0.05 13.11 4.10
N ASN A 561 -0.75 12.06 4.24
CA ASN A 561 -0.30 10.69 3.96
C ASN A 561 0.03 10.46 2.48
N ILE A 562 -0.52 11.25 1.55
CA ILE A 562 -0.11 11.23 0.13
C ILE A 562 1.36 11.68 0.04
N VAL A 563 1.73 12.78 0.70
CA VAL A 563 3.12 13.31 0.72
C VAL A 563 4.08 12.27 1.32
N ARG A 564 3.70 11.67 2.45
CA ARG A 564 4.46 10.60 3.11
C ARG A 564 4.61 9.38 2.21
N GLY A 565 3.55 8.97 1.53
CA GLY A 565 3.55 7.88 0.55
C GLY A 565 4.54 8.13 -0.59
N ILE A 566 4.56 9.33 -1.18
CA ILE A 566 5.50 9.71 -2.24
C ILE A 566 6.95 9.70 -1.74
N ARG A 567 7.22 10.24 -0.55
CA ARG A 567 8.57 10.20 0.05
C ARG A 567 9.05 8.78 0.24
N LEU A 568 8.19 7.89 0.74
CA LEU A 568 8.50 6.48 0.92
C LEU A 568 8.72 5.76 -0.42
N ALA A 569 7.89 6.04 -1.42
CA ALA A 569 8.05 5.50 -2.76
C ALA A 569 9.40 5.90 -3.38
N LYS A 570 9.78 7.18 -3.29
CA LYS A 570 11.10 7.67 -3.74
C LYS A 570 12.25 7.02 -2.98
N ARG A 571 12.14 6.87 -1.65
CA ARG A 571 13.13 6.16 -0.83
C ARG A 571 13.28 4.71 -1.26
N THR A 572 12.17 4.01 -1.49
CA THR A 572 12.16 2.61 -1.94
C THR A 572 12.86 2.46 -3.29
N MET A 573 12.56 3.34 -4.25
CA MET A 573 13.22 3.36 -5.55
C MET A 573 14.72 3.64 -5.44
N ASN A 574 15.13 4.55 -4.56
CA ASN A 574 16.55 4.84 -4.32
C ASN A 574 17.27 3.63 -3.71
N ILE A 575 16.67 2.93 -2.76
CA ILE A 575 17.23 1.70 -2.17
C ILE A 575 17.34 0.60 -3.25
N ALA A 576 16.32 0.42 -4.08
CA ALA A 576 16.38 -0.53 -5.20
C ALA A 576 17.52 -0.20 -6.17
N LYS A 577 17.68 1.08 -6.56
CA LYS A 577 18.79 1.54 -7.40
C LYS A 577 20.16 1.32 -6.76
N GLN A 578 20.30 1.60 -5.46
CA GLN A 578 21.52 1.32 -4.70
C GLN A 578 21.88 -0.16 -4.73
N ASN A 579 20.90 -1.04 -4.49
CA ASN A 579 21.10 -2.49 -4.53
C ASN A 579 21.52 -2.96 -5.92
N ILE A 580 20.91 -2.41 -6.99
CA ILE A 580 21.29 -2.71 -8.39
C ILE A 580 22.74 -2.29 -8.64
N ALA A 581 23.08 -1.03 -8.36
CA ALA A 581 24.40 -0.48 -8.63
C ALA A 581 25.49 -1.23 -7.84
N PHE A 582 25.25 -1.52 -6.56
CA PHE A 582 26.18 -2.25 -5.70
C PHE A 582 26.39 -3.68 -6.20
N ALA A 583 25.30 -4.40 -6.49
CA ALA A 583 25.40 -5.77 -6.95
C ALA A 583 26.06 -5.89 -8.34
N ILE A 584 25.79 -4.97 -9.28
CA ILE A 584 26.47 -4.95 -10.59
C ILE A 584 27.95 -4.61 -10.41
N GLY A 585 28.27 -3.59 -9.61
CA GLY A 585 29.64 -3.15 -9.40
C GLY A 585 30.54 -4.26 -8.84
N VAL A 586 30.08 -4.92 -7.76
CA VAL A 586 30.82 -6.03 -7.16
C VAL A 586 30.96 -7.19 -8.15
N LYS A 587 29.89 -7.55 -8.87
CA LYS A 587 29.95 -8.62 -9.89
C LYS A 587 30.96 -8.34 -10.98
N LEU A 588 30.96 -7.15 -11.55
CA LEU A 588 31.92 -6.80 -12.61
C LEU A 588 33.38 -6.94 -12.14
N ILE A 589 33.66 -6.52 -10.89
CA ILE A 589 34.99 -6.68 -10.29
C ILE A 589 35.38 -8.16 -10.20
N PHE A 590 34.50 -9.00 -9.63
CA PHE A 590 34.79 -10.43 -9.47
C PHE A 590 34.85 -11.19 -10.81
N LEU A 591 34.04 -10.81 -11.82
CA LEU A 591 34.11 -11.38 -13.17
C LEU A 591 35.47 -11.07 -13.84
N LEU A 592 35.96 -9.85 -13.68
CA LEU A 592 37.29 -9.46 -14.18
C LEU A 592 38.39 -10.25 -13.45
N LEU A 593 38.34 -10.34 -12.12
CA LEU A 593 39.31 -11.10 -11.32
C LEU A 593 39.30 -12.57 -11.70
N ALA A 594 38.15 -13.19 -11.91
CA ALA A 594 38.03 -14.58 -12.37
C ALA A 594 38.63 -14.78 -13.76
N ALA A 595 38.38 -13.86 -14.71
CA ALA A 595 38.91 -13.94 -16.07
C ALA A 595 40.44 -13.83 -16.12
N ILE A 596 41.05 -12.96 -15.26
CA ILE A 596 42.53 -12.83 -15.18
C ILE A 596 43.17 -13.94 -14.32
N GLY A 597 42.37 -14.74 -13.59
CA GLY A 597 42.86 -15.86 -12.77
C GLY A 597 43.27 -15.51 -11.35
N PHE A 598 42.85 -14.32 -10.83
CA PHE A 598 43.09 -13.90 -9.45
C PHE A 598 41.95 -14.30 -8.49
N GLY A 599 40.91 -14.98 -8.96
CA GLY A 599 39.77 -15.38 -8.11
C GLY A 599 39.66 -16.90 -7.99
N THR A 600 39.34 -17.39 -6.81
CA THR A 600 38.94 -18.78 -6.57
C THR A 600 37.43 -18.93 -6.63
N MET A 601 36.96 -20.17 -6.92
CA MET A 601 35.50 -20.44 -6.90
C MET A 601 34.87 -20.17 -5.52
N TRP A 602 35.60 -20.32 -4.41
CA TRP A 602 35.14 -20.06 -3.05
C TRP A 602 34.84 -18.57 -2.82
N GLU A 603 35.81 -17.73 -3.22
CA GLU A 603 35.67 -16.27 -3.11
C GLU A 603 34.49 -15.78 -3.96
N ALA A 604 34.28 -16.39 -5.10
CA ALA A 604 33.19 -16.11 -6.01
C ALA A 604 31.81 -16.33 -5.33
N VAL A 605 31.60 -17.49 -4.73
CA VAL A 605 30.34 -17.83 -4.02
C VAL A 605 30.18 -16.98 -2.77
N PHE A 606 31.25 -16.77 -2.00
CA PHE A 606 31.21 -15.94 -0.80
C PHE A 606 30.82 -14.49 -1.12
N ALA A 607 31.38 -13.95 -2.20
CA ALA A 607 31.04 -12.61 -2.66
C ALA A 607 29.56 -12.51 -3.09
N ASP A 608 29.05 -13.46 -3.86
CA ASP A 608 27.64 -13.45 -4.32
C ASP A 608 26.64 -13.54 -3.18
N VAL A 609 26.89 -14.45 -2.23
CA VAL A 609 26.07 -14.59 -1.02
C VAL A 609 26.16 -13.34 -0.14
N GLY A 610 27.37 -12.80 0.07
CA GLY A 610 27.60 -11.61 0.88
C GLY A 610 26.89 -10.38 0.30
N VAL A 611 27.00 -10.16 -1.00
CA VAL A 611 26.28 -9.08 -1.69
C VAL A 611 24.78 -9.24 -1.54
N THR A 612 24.25 -10.45 -1.71
CA THR A 612 22.81 -10.70 -1.56
C THR A 612 22.33 -10.36 -0.15
N VAL A 613 23.04 -10.80 0.89
CA VAL A 613 22.70 -10.50 2.30
C VAL A 613 22.74 -8.99 2.58
N LEU A 614 23.77 -8.30 2.09
CA LEU A 614 23.88 -6.83 2.26
C LEU A 614 22.75 -6.10 1.54
N CYS A 615 22.38 -6.51 0.34
CA CYS A 615 21.25 -5.95 -0.39
C CYS A 615 19.91 -6.19 0.32
N VAL A 616 19.72 -7.37 0.93
CA VAL A 616 18.54 -7.67 1.76
C VAL A 616 18.49 -6.75 2.99
N ILE A 617 19.59 -6.58 3.70
CA ILE A 617 19.69 -5.67 4.86
C ILE A 617 19.38 -4.23 4.43
N ASN A 618 19.92 -3.78 3.29
CA ASN A 618 19.64 -2.46 2.77
C ASN A 618 18.15 -2.28 2.41
N ALA A 619 17.50 -3.30 1.84
CA ALA A 619 16.06 -3.29 1.53
C ALA A 619 15.20 -3.12 2.80
N MET A 620 15.60 -3.73 3.92
CA MET A 620 14.90 -3.61 5.20
C MET A 620 14.91 -2.19 5.80
N ARG A 621 15.78 -1.28 5.33
CA ARG A 621 15.78 0.14 5.75
C ARG A 621 14.46 0.86 5.42
N ASN A 622 13.68 0.36 4.45
CA ASN A 622 12.34 0.90 4.16
C ASN A 622 11.39 0.80 5.37
N LEU A 623 11.56 -0.23 6.23
CA LEU A 623 10.69 -0.46 7.38
C LEU A 623 10.84 0.60 8.50
N GLN A 624 11.89 1.43 8.43
CA GLN A 624 12.10 2.54 9.36
C GLN A 624 11.32 3.77 8.88
N THR A 625 10.10 3.95 9.39
CA THR A 625 9.18 5.03 8.96
C THR A 625 9.23 6.30 9.82
N LYS A 626 10.01 6.32 10.90
CA LYS A 626 10.03 7.44 11.88
C LYS A 626 10.42 8.81 11.28
N ASN A 627 11.10 8.85 10.14
CA ASN A 627 11.60 10.08 9.51
C ASN A 627 10.99 10.34 8.12
N ILE A 628 9.76 9.89 7.86
CA ILE A 628 9.08 10.03 6.57
C ILE A 628 7.94 11.04 6.63
#